data_8cfa484eed02b8c4314f36c8597806ce
#
_entry.id   8cfa484eed02b8c4314f36c8597806ce
#
_cell.length_a   1.000
_cell.length_b   1.000
_cell.length_c   1.000
_cell.angle_alpha   90.00
_cell.angle_beta   90.00
_cell.angle_gamma   90.00
#
_symmetry.space_group_name_H-M   'P 1'
#
loop_
_entity.id
_entity.type
_entity.pdbx_description
1 polymer ?
#
loop_
_entity_poly.entity_id
_entity_poly.type
_entity_poly.pdbx_seq_one_letter_code
_entity_poly.pdbx_strand_id
1 'polypeptide(L)'
;YTRAMLIGALCHEQPESALFLGLGAGTLTQACLKFLPLEDVEAIELRPDVPRLAIEYLGLDDDPRLYIRIGDALELLETAESADLIFVDLYTDVGPGVGHLAWTFLENCQKKLNPGGWLVINQWATDDGKPLGAALLRGLYHRHYWELPVKEGNVILLVPSELDQALDLDALWGRAEALAPRLGYSLQALIKAIRPAT
;
A
#
# COMPACT_ATOMS: atom_id res chain seq x y z
N TYR A 1 1.26 9.38 -6.62
CA TYR A 1 1.55 8.45 -5.52
C TYR A 1 1.02 7.05 -5.79
N THR A 2 -0.16 6.86 -6.39
CA THR A 2 -0.77 5.55 -6.69
C THR A 2 0.18 4.63 -7.47
N ARG A 3 0.91 5.17 -8.48
CA ARG A 3 1.93 4.41 -9.21
C ARG A 3 3.10 3.97 -8.32
N ALA A 4 3.44 4.78 -7.34
CA ALA A 4 4.49 4.44 -6.38
C ALA A 4 4.01 3.35 -5.40
N MET A 5 2.75 3.38 -4.98
CA MET A 5 2.17 2.29 -4.18
C MET A 5 2.12 0.97 -4.97
N LEU A 6 1.88 1.00 -6.29
CA LEU A 6 1.96 -0.20 -7.13
C LEU A 6 3.37 -0.81 -7.15
N ILE A 7 4.43 -0.02 -6.98
CA ILE A 7 5.79 -0.55 -6.76
C ILE A 7 5.83 -1.46 -5.52
N GLY A 8 5.18 -1.03 -4.43
CA GLY A 8 5.07 -1.85 -3.21
C GLY A 8 4.41 -3.21 -3.46
N ALA A 9 3.39 -3.24 -4.32
CA ALA A 9 2.76 -4.50 -4.74
C ALA A 9 3.73 -5.44 -5.48
N LEU A 10 4.68 -4.87 -6.22
CA LEU A 10 5.69 -5.64 -6.95
C LEU A 10 6.86 -6.10 -6.07
N CYS A 11 6.93 -5.72 -4.80
CA CYS A 11 7.93 -6.25 -3.88
C CYS A 11 7.70 -7.74 -3.57
N HIS A 12 6.45 -8.18 -3.55
CA HIS A 12 6.11 -9.60 -3.47
C HIS A 12 6.18 -10.25 -4.86
N GLU A 13 6.66 -11.50 -4.92
CA GLU A 13 6.85 -12.18 -6.21
C GLU A 13 5.53 -12.62 -6.84
N GLN A 14 4.68 -13.28 -6.08
CA GLN A 14 3.38 -13.82 -6.51
C GLN A 14 2.35 -13.63 -5.38
N PRO A 15 1.84 -12.40 -5.17
CA PRO A 15 0.84 -12.18 -4.13
C PRO A 15 -0.50 -12.79 -4.55
N GLU A 16 -1.12 -13.57 -3.66
CA GLU A 16 -2.44 -14.17 -3.87
C GLU A 16 -3.53 -13.39 -3.13
N SER A 17 -3.15 -12.63 -2.08
CA SER A 17 -4.08 -11.86 -1.25
C SER A 17 -3.64 -10.43 -1.02
N ALA A 18 -4.63 -9.51 -0.91
CA ALA A 18 -4.37 -8.10 -0.61
C ALA A 18 -5.46 -7.49 0.27
N LEU A 19 -5.03 -6.66 1.24
CA LEU A 19 -5.90 -5.84 2.08
C LEU A 19 -5.63 -4.36 1.82
N PHE A 20 -6.68 -3.63 1.42
CA PHE A 20 -6.64 -2.19 1.20
C PHE A 20 -7.32 -1.47 2.36
N LEU A 21 -6.58 -0.72 3.15
CA LEU A 21 -7.08 0.19 4.16
C LEU A 21 -7.25 1.57 3.55
N GLY A 22 -8.49 1.89 3.16
CA GLY A 22 -8.88 2.98 2.28
C GLY A 22 -9.02 2.53 0.82
N LEU A 23 -10.19 2.78 0.22
CA LEU A 23 -10.49 2.45 -1.18
C LEU A 23 -10.33 3.67 -2.10
N GLY A 24 -10.87 4.81 -1.68
CA GLY A 24 -10.91 6.02 -2.49
C GLY A 24 -11.56 5.78 -3.86
N ALA A 25 -10.91 6.21 -4.93
CA ALA A 25 -11.37 5.99 -6.31
C ALA A 25 -11.22 4.53 -6.79
N GLY A 26 -10.63 3.64 -5.99
CA GLY A 26 -10.37 2.25 -6.37
C GLY A 26 -9.24 2.06 -7.38
N THR A 27 -8.52 3.11 -7.76
CA THR A 27 -7.51 3.06 -8.84
C THR A 27 -6.37 2.08 -8.53
N LEU A 28 -5.87 2.06 -7.28
CA LEU A 28 -4.81 1.13 -6.87
C LEU A 28 -5.34 -0.30 -6.81
N THR A 29 -6.51 -0.49 -6.19
CA THR A 29 -7.18 -1.79 -6.07
C THR A 29 -7.44 -2.38 -7.45
N GLN A 30 -8.01 -1.59 -8.38
CA GLN A 30 -8.25 -1.99 -9.77
C GLN A 30 -6.95 -2.39 -10.49
N ALA A 31 -5.87 -1.62 -10.30
CA ALA A 31 -4.58 -1.95 -10.89
C ALA A 31 -4.03 -3.28 -10.35
N CYS A 32 -4.10 -3.51 -9.05
CA CYS A 32 -3.66 -4.75 -8.43
C CYS A 32 -4.48 -5.96 -8.93
N LEU A 33 -5.81 -5.87 -8.94
CA LEU A 33 -6.70 -6.91 -9.47
C LEU A 33 -6.41 -7.25 -10.94
N LYS A 34 -6.09 -6.25 -11.74
CA LYS A 34 -5.85 -6.41 -13.18
C LYS A 34 -4.47 -6.97 -13.50
N PHE A 35 -3.46 -6.64 -12.72
CA PHE A 35 -2.08 -6.88 -13.09
C PHE A 35 -1.37 -7.91 -12.24
N LEU A 36 -1.87 -8.23 -11.04
CA LEU A 36 -1.30 -9.21 -10.12
C LEU A 36 -2.15 -10.48 -10.06
N PRO A 37 -1.58 -11.61 -9.64
CA PRO A 37 -2.30 -12.89 -9.55
C PRO A 37 -3.14 -13.01 -8.27
N LEU A 38 -3.78 -11.90 -7.85
CA LEU A 38 -4.61 -11.88 -6.65
C LEU A 38 -5.86 -12.73 -6.82
N GLU A 39 -6.17 -13.54 -5.82
CA GLU A 39 -7.36 -14.39 -5.73
C GLU A 39 -8.34 -13.89 -4.67
N ASP A 40 -7.82 -13.24 -3.61
CA ASP A 40 -8.61 -12.70 -2.50
C ASP A 40 -8.18 -11.26 -2.18
N VAL A 41 -9.14 -10.34 -2.28
CA VAL A 41 -8.90 -8.91 -2.08
C VAL A 41 -9.97 -8.33 -1.17
N GLU A 42 -9.55 -7.82 -0.02
CA GLU A 42 -10.43 -7.06 0.87
C GLU A 42 -10.09 -5.57 0.81
N ALA A 43 -11.11 -4.72 0.78
CA ALA A 43 -10.96 -3.28 0.96
C ALA A 43 -11.84 -2.79 2.11
N ILE A 44 -11.28 -1.99 3.02
CA ILE A 44 -12.01 -1.34 4.11
C ILE A 44 -12.11 0.15 3.79
N GLU A 45 -13.34 0.63 3.64
CA GLU A 45 -13.62 2.03 3.30
C GLU A 45 -14.57 2.65 4.34
N LEU A 46 -14.18 3.83 4.86
CA LEU A 46 -14.94 4.50 5.91
C LEU A 46 -16.31 5.00 5.43
N ARG A 47 -16.38 5.49 4.19
CA ARG A 47 -17.56 6.16 3.65
C ARG A 47 -18.38 5.23 2.76
N PRO A 48 -19.64 4.95 3.09
CA PRO A 48 -20.46 3.98 2.38
C PRO A 48 -20.75 4.36 0.91
N ASP A 49 -20.71 5.65 0.57
CA ASP A 49 -20.94 6.11 -0.80
C ASP A 49 -19.75 5.92 -1.73
N VAL A 50 -18.52 5.84 -1.18
CA VAL A 50 -17.29 5.81 -1.98
C VAL A 50 -17.22 4.58 -2.88
N PRO A 51 -17.48 3.33 -2.44
CA PRO A 51 -17.44 2.17 -3.33
C PRO A 51 -18.41 2.26 -4.47
N ARG A 52 -19.65 2.70 -4.21
CA ARG A 52 -20.66 2.91 -5.26
C ARG A 52 -20.19 3.92 -6.30
N LEU A 53 -19.65 5.07 -5.86
CA LEU A 53 -19.14 6.10 -6.75
C LEU A 53 -17.90 5.62 -7.54
N ALA A 54 -17.03 4.82 -6.92
CA ALA A 54 -15.88 4.23 -7.59
C ALA A 54 -16.29 3.30 -8.73
N ILE A 55 -17.29 2.46 -8.51
CA ILE A 55 -17.83 1.54 -9.52
C ILE A 55 -18.60 2.30 -10.61
N GLU A 56 -19.54 3.19 -10.24
CA GLU A 56 -20.42 3.85 -11.20
C GLU A 56 -19.70 4.89 -12.07
N TYR A 57 -18.66 5.59 -11.53
CA TYR A 57 -18.10 6.78 -12.18
C TYR A 57 -16.60 6.79 -12.33
N LEU A 58 -15.84 5.97 -11.58
CA LEU A 58 -14.39 6.09 -11.51
C LEU A 58 -13.65 4.86 -12.07
N GLY A 59 -14.38 3.87 -12.60
CA GLY A 59 -13.82 2.74 -13.33
C GLY A 59 -13.29 1.60 -12.47
N LEU A 60 -13.74 1.50 -11.23
CA LEU A 60 -13.55 0.28 -10.44
C LEU A 60 -14.52 -0.78 -10.97
N ASP A 61 -13.98 -1.92 -11.42
CA ASP A 61 -14.80 -3.04 -11.88
C ASP A 61 -15.47 -3.75 -10.69
N ASP A 62 -16.66 -4.29 -10.93
CA ASP A 62 -17.32 -5.21 -9.98
C ASP A 62 -16.65 -6.60 -10.11
N ASP A 63 -15.54 -6.75 -9.43
CA ASP A 63 -14.70 -7.96 -9.50
C ASP A 63 -15.09 -8.93 -8.38
N PRO A 64 -15.41 -10.20 -8.69
CA PRO A 64 -15.83 -11.18 -7.67
C PRO A 64 -14.77 -11.52 -6.62
N ARG A 65 -13.51 -11.16 -6.86
CA ARG A 65 -12.41 -11.32 -5.90
C ARG A 65 -12.35 -10.17 -4.90
N LEU A 66 -13.03 -9.05 -5.16
CA LEU A 66 -13.00 -7.86 -4.30
C LEU A 66 -14.18 -7.87 -3.32
N TYR A 67 -13.86 -7.97 -2.04
CA TYR A 67 -14.80 -7.81 -0.95
C TYR A 67 -14.62 -6.43 -0.28
N ILE A 68 -15.67 -5.61 -0.26
CA ILE A 68 -15.60 -4.27 0.33
C ILE A 68 -16.38 -4.24 1.63
N ARG A 69 -15.70 -3.86 2.72
CA ARG A 69 -16.29 -3.64 4.04
C ARG A 69 -16.38 -2.15 4.34
N ILE A 70 -17.56 -1.71 4.81
CA ILE A 70 -17.76 -0.33 5.22
C ILE A 70 -17.51 -0.19 6.71
N GLY A 71 -16.60 0.71 7.09
CA GLY A 71 -16.29 1.03 8.47
C GLY A 71 -14.90 1.62 8.66
N ASP A 72 -14.55 1.89 9.92
CA ASP A 72 -13.23 2.41 10.28
C ASP A 72 -12.18 1.31 10.18
N ALA A 73 -11.15 1.55 9.40
CA ALA A 73 -10.04 0.62 9.23
C ALA A 73 -9.30 0.34 10.54
N LEU A 74 -9.26 1.29 11.48
CA LEU A 74 -8.65 1.10 12.79
C LEU A 74 -9.37 0.04 13.62
N GLU A 75 -10.71 -0.06 13.46
CA GLU A 75 -11.54 -1.03 14.16
C GLU A 75 -11.62 -2.35 13.42
N LEU A 76 -11.84 -2.30 12.09
CA LEU A 76 -12.10 -3.48 11.28
C LEU A 76 -10.85 -4.32 10.97
N LEU A 77 -9.64 -3.75 11.11
CA LEU A 77 -8.38 -4.44 10.91
C LEU A 77 -8.24 -5.69 11.79
N GLU A 78 -8.76 -5.66 13.02
CA GLU A 78 -8.68 -6.80 13.94
C GLU A 78 -9.35 -8.05 13.38
N THR A 79 -10.43 -7.87 12.63
CA THR A 79 -11.25 -8.95 12.05
C THR A 79 -10.95 -9.22 10.58
N ALA A 80 -10.03 -8.47 9.96
CA ALA A 80 -9.57 -8.73 8.60
C ALA A 80 -8.72 -9.99 8.56
N GLU A 81 -8.73 -10.69 7.43
CA GLU A 81 -7.83 -11.81 7.19
C GLU A 81 -6.39 -11.32 6.99
N SER A 82 -5.42 -12.23 7.17
CA SER A 82 -4.02 -11.94 6.84
C SER A 82 -3.83 -11.91 5.33
N ALA A 83 -2.91 -11.07 4.85
CA ALA A 83 -2.69 -10.88 3.42
C ALA A 83 -1.20 -10.79 3.07
N ASP A 84 -0.88 -11.09 1.81
CA ASP A 84 0.48 -10.95 1.26
C ASP A 84 0.83 -9.48 1.06
N LEU A 85 -0.18 -8.66 0.75
CA LEU A 85 -0.03 -7.23 0.55
C LEU A 85 -1.03 -6.47 1.43
N ILE A 86 -0.55 -5.50 2.21
CA ILE A 86 -1.41 -4.58 2.94
C ILE A 86 -1.09 -3.15 2.50
N PHE A 87 -2.11 -2.43 2.05
CA PHE A 87 -2.00 -1.03 1.64
C PHE A 87 -2.66 -0.13 2.66
N VAL A 88 -1.96 0.89 3.13
CA VAL A 88 -2.49 1.92 4.03
C VAL A 88 -2.53 3.25 3.28
N ASP A 89 -3.73 3.68 2.89
CA ASP A 89 -3.99 4.95 2.18
C ASP A 89 -5.18 5.67 2.83
N LEU A 90 -5.03 5.98 4.13
CA LEU A 90 -6.08 6.55 4.99
C LEU A 90 -5.95 8.07 5.07
N TYR A 91 -6.76 8.76 4.30
CA TYR A 91 -6.84 10.21 4.28
C TYR A 91 -8.25 10.71 4.55
N THR A 92 -8.33 11.85 5.22
CA THR A 92 -9.54 12.62 5.44
C THR A 92 -9.48 13.95 4.66
N ASP A 93 -10.58 14.70 4.62
CA ASP A 93 -10.64 16.02 3.96
C ASP A 93 -9.64 17.04 4.55
N VAL A 94 -9.15 16.80 5.78
CA VAL A 94 -8.20 17.68 6.49
C VAL A 94 -6.77 17.13 6.53
N GLY A 95 -6.52 16.00 5.89
CA GLY A 95 -5.20 15.36 5.83
C GLY A 95 -5.15 13.93 6.34
N PRO A 96 -3.95 13.42 6.67
CA PRO A 96 -3.80 12.08 7.19
C PRO A 96 -4.62 11.88 8.46
N GLY A 97 -5.36 10.79 8.54
CA GLY A 97 -6.12 10.44 9.74
C GLY A 97 -5.19 10.29 10.95
N VAL A 98 -5.55 10.87 12.10
CA VAL A 98 -4.66 10.91 13.28
C VAL A 98 -4.33 9.51 13.81
N GLY A 99 -5.26 8.56 13.66
CA GLY A 99 -5.12 7.19 14.19
C GLY A 99 -4.20 6.27 13.39
N HIS A 100 -4.03 6.50 12.08
CA HIS A 100 -3.23 5.59 11.25
C HIS A 100 -1.71 5.68 11.48
N LEU A 101 -1.24 6.70 12.21
CA LEU A 101 0.13 6.79 12.72
C LEU A 101 0.25 6.31 14.19
N ALA A 102 -0.78 5.68 14.75
CA ALA A 102 -0.66 5.07 16.06
C ALA A 102 0.22 3.81 15.98
N TRP A 103 1.14 3.66 16.95
CA TRP A 103 2.02 2.49 17.06
C TRP A 103 1.24 1.18 16.96
N THR A 104 0.17 1.07 17.73
CA THR A 104 -0.68 -0.13 17.80
C THR A 104 -1.34 -0.48 16.47
N PHE A 105 -1.78 0.52 15.70
CA PHE A 105 -2.37 0.31 14.38
C PHE A 105 -1.35 -0.25 13.39
N LEU A 106 -0.19 0.40 13.30
CA LEU A 106 0.88 -0.03 12.39
C LEU A 106 1.45 -1.40 12.76
N GLU A 107 1.59 -1.68 14.05
CA GLU A 107 1.98 -3.00 14.55
C GLU A 107 0.93 -4.06 14.21
N ASN A 108 -0.36 -3.74 14.30
CA ASN A 108 -1.43 -4.66 13.90
C ASN A 108 -1.46 -4.89 12.38
N CYS A 109 -1.20 -3.86 11.57
CA CYS A 109 -1.00 -4.06 10.13
C CYS A 109 0.12 -5.06 9.85
N GLN A 110 1.25 -4.94 10.54
CA GLN A 110 2.37 -5.86 10.35
C GLN A 110 2.03 -7.30 10.79
N LYS A 111 1.30 -7.46 11.89
CA LYS A 111 0.84 -8.78 12.36
C LYS A 111 -0.14 -9.47 11.40
N LYS A 112 -0.81 -8.71 10.54
CA LYS A 112 -1.73 -9.22 9.53
C LYS A 112 -1.05 -9.56 8.20
N LEU A 113 0.25 -9.31 8.07
CA LEU A 113 1.00 -9.79 6.91
C LEU A 113 1.24 -11.30 6.98
N ASN A 114 1.06 -11.96 5.85
CA ASN A 114 1.56 -13.31 5.66
C ASN A 114 3.11 -13.31 5.66
N PRO A 115 3.78 -14.42 5.94
CA PRO A 115 5.22 -14.55 5.79
C PRO A 115 5.67 -14.16 4.36
N GLY A 116 6.70 -13.34 4.24
CA GLY A 116 7.15 -12.79 2.95
C GLY A 116 6.32 -11.63 2.40
N GLY A 117 5.26 -11.23 3.09
CA GLY A 117 4.37 -10.15 2.68
C GLY A 117 4.96 -8.75 2.81
N TRP A 118 4.25 -7.76 2.29
CA TRP A 118 4.68 -6.36 2.28
C TRP A 118 3.56 -5.41 2.72
N LEU A 119 3.90 -4.51 3.65
CA LEU A 119 3.06 -3.39 4.05
C LEU A 119 3.49 -2.14 3.28
N VAL A 120 2.56 -1.53 2.57
CA VAL A 120 2.77 -0.35 1.72
C VAL A 120 1.98 0.82 2.30
N ILE A 121 2.69 1.82 2.82
CA ILE A 121 2.04 2.94 3.53
C ILE A 121 2.24 4.23 2.75
N ASN A 122 1.17 4.93 2.44
CA ASN A 122 1.22 6.28 1.89
C ASN A 122 1.30 7.31 3.03
N GLN A 123 2.38 8.10 3.07
CA GLN A 123 2.58 9.18 4.02
C GLN A 123 2.85 10.51 3.34
N TRP A 124 2.46 11.61 3.97
CA TRP A 124 2.90 12.92 3.53
C TRP A 124 4.36 13.14 3.86
N ALA A 125 5.06 13.84 2.97
CA ALA A 125 6.39 14.32 3.23
C ALA A 125 6.33 15.56 4.15
N THR A 126 7.25 15.63 5.10
CA THR A 126 7.55 16.85 5.85
C THR A 126 8.44 17.77 5.02
N ASP A 127 8.66 19.02 5.45
CA ASP A 127 9.47 20.01 4.73
C ASP A 127 10.91 19.52 4.46
N ASP A 128 11.43 18.62 5.29
CA ASP A 128 12.76 18.00 5.10
C ASP A 128 12.71 16.72 4.22
N GLY A 129 11.56 16.42 3.62
CA GLY A 129 11.36 15.29 2.69
C GLY A 129 11.31 13.92 3.36
N LYS A 130 11.10 13.87 4.68
CA LYS A 130 10.87 12.62 5.41
C LYS A 130 9.38 12.28 5.49
N PRO A 131 9.03 11.01 5.72
CA PRO A 131 7.63 10.67 5.95
C PRO A 131 7.12 11.27 7.27
N LEU A 132 5.89 11.72 7.29
CA LEU A 132 5.22 12.13 8.52
C LEU A 132 5.27 10.94 9.51
N GLY A 133 5.63 11.22 10.78
CA GLY A 133 5.82 10.17 11.78
C GLY A 133 7.14 9.40 11.66
N ALA A 134 8.14 9.91 10.94
CA ALA A 134 9.43 9.23 10.72
C ALA A 134 10.09 8.68 12.00
N ALA A 135 9.99 9.37 13.13
CA ALA A 135 10.57 8.91 14.40
C ALA A 135 9.86 7.65 14.93
N LEU A 136 8.52 7.61 14.84
CA LEU A 136 7.71 6.46 15.21
C LEU A 136 8.00 5.27 14.30
N LEU A 137 8.03 5.50 12.98
CA LEU A 137 8.31 4.47 11.99
C LEU A 137 9.69 3.83 12.18
N ARG A 138 10.71 4.64 12.45
CA ARG A 138 12.07 4.13 12.78
C ARG A 138 12.10 3.32 14.09
N GLY A 139 11.32 3.74 15.08
CA GLY A 139 11.20 3.00 16.34
C GLY A 139 10.51 1.65 16.14
N LEU A 140 9.40 1.63 15.39
CA LEU A 140 8.59 0.44 15.18
C LEU A 140 9.31 -0.59 14.27
N TYR A 141 9.84 -0.12 13.13
CA TYR A 141 10.42 -1.00 12.12
C TYR A 141 11.94 -1.09 12.20
N HIS A 142 12.59 -0.53 13.23
CA HIS A 142 14.05 -0.59 13.46
C HIS A 142 14.88 -0.19 12.22
N ARG A 143 14.36 0.72 11.37
CA ARG A 143 14.91 1.12 10.07
C ARG A 143 14.95 0.02 9.00
N HIS A 144 14.30 -1.11 9.21
CA HIS A 144 14.16 -2.17 8.21
C HIS A 144 12.96 -1.93 7.31
N TYR A 145 12.98 -0.81 6.59
CA TYR A 145 12.01 -0.44 5.57
C TYR A 145 12.66 0.50 4.56
N TRP A 146 12.00 0.68 3.44
CA TRP A 146 12.45 1.58 2.37
C TRP A 146 11.46 2.70 2.19
N GLU A 147 11.98 3.85 1.74
CA GLU A 147 11.22 5.05 1.42
C GLU A 147 11.26 5.30 -0.08
N LEU A 148 10.12 5.58 -0.67
CA LEU A 148 9.97 6.00 -2.05
C LEU A 148 9.32 7.39 -2.08
N PRO A 149 10.11 8.48 -2.11
CA PRO A 149 9.58 9.83 -2.22
C PRO A 149 8.98 10.06 -3.60
N VAL A 150 7.84 10.74 -3.64
CA VAL A 150 7.16 11.13 -4.88
C VAL A 150 6.99 12.64 -4.98
N LYS A 151 6.92 13.14 -6.20
CA LYS A 151 6.91 14.60 -6.48
C LYS A 151 5.68 15.32 -5.90
N GLU A 152 4.60 14.60 -5.72
CA GLU A 152 3.33 15.12 -5.20
C GLU A 152 3.36 15.43 -3.70
N GLY A 153 4.51 15.21 -3.04
CA GLY A 153 4.67 15.48 -1.60
C GLY A 153 4.33 14.30 -0.71
N ASN A 154 4.31 13.09 -1.26
CA ASN A 154 4.14 11.86 -0.49
C ASN A 154 5.47 11.10 -0.39
N VAL A 155 5.58 10.24 0.61
CA VAL A 155 6.61 9.20 0.74
C VAL A 155 5.89 7.88 0.92
N ILE A 156 6.12 6.96 -0.01
CA ILE A 156 5.60 5.60 0.10
C ILE A 156 6.60 4.76 0.86
N LEU A 157 6.14 4.08 1.91
CA LEU A 157 6.95 3.19 2.72
C LEU A 157 6.74 1.76 2.26
N LEU A 158 7.83 1.01 2.12
CA LEU A 158 7.84 -0.40 1.78
C LEU A 158 8.39 -1.14 3.00
N VAL A 159 7.52 -1.80 3.74
CA VAL A 159 7.86 -2.47 5.00
C VAL A 159 7.66 -3.97 4.81
N PRO A 160 8.70 -4.80 4.99
CA PRO A 160 8.58 -6.24 4.88
C PRO A 160 7.89 -6.84 6.10
N SER A 161 7.29 -8.02 5.96
CA SER A 161 6.70 -8.76 7.08
C SER A 161 7.75 -9.18 8.10
N GLU A 162 8.96 -9.49 7.64
CA GLU A 162 10.08 -9.98 8.45
C GLU A 162 11.26 -8.99 8.39
N LEU A 163 11.88 -8.70 9.54
CA LEU A 163 12.94 -7.68 9.62
C LEU A 163 14.24 -8.05 8.88
N ASP A 164 14.44 -9.31 8.56
CA ASP A 164 15.60 -9.80 7.79
C ASP A 164 15.30 -9.96 6.29
N GLN A 165 14.04 -9.74 5.88
CA GLN A 165 13.64 -9.76 4.47
C GLN A 165 14.24 -8.57 3.72
N ALA A 166 15.09 -8.85 2.75
CA ALA A 166 15.70 -7.82 1.92
C ALA A 166 14.79 -7.40 0.76
N LEU A 167 14.86 -6.14 0.36
CA LEU A 167 14.28 -5.68 -0.90
C LEU A 167 15.25 -5.98 -2.05
N ASP A 168 14.89 -6.92 -2.92
CA ASP A 168 15.63 -7.22 -4.14
C ASP A 168 15.24 -6.21 -5.25
N LEU A 169 16.06 -5.19 -5.43
CA LEU A 169 15.82 -4.14 -6.43
C LEU A 169 15.96 -4.64 -7.87
N ASP A 170 16.79 -5.65 -8.14
CA ASP A 170 16.96 -6.21 -9.47
C ASP A 170 15.74 -7.04 -9.86
N ALA A 171 15.23 -7.87 -8.96
CA ALA A 171 13.99 -8.60 -9.15
C ALA A 171 12.78 -7.66 -9.30
N LEU A 172 12.69 -6.61 -8.46
CA LEU A 172 11.67 -5.58 -8.56
C LEU A 172 11.70 -4.86 -9.91
N TRP A 173 12.90 -4.52 -10.38
CA TRP A 173 13.11 -3.93 -11.71
C TRP A 173 12.60 -4.82 -12.82
N GLY A 174 12.96 -6.10 -12.81
CA GLY A 174 12.51 -7.07 -13.80
C GLY A 174 10.98 -7.23 -13.84
N ARG A 175 10.33 -7.30 -12.65
CA ARG A 175 8.85 -7.36 -12.57
C ARG A 175 8.20 -6.09 -13.13
N ALA A 176 8.75 -4.92 -12.81
CA ALA A 176 8.24 -3.64 -13.31
C ALA A 176 8.44 -3.51 -14.83
N GLU A 177 9.55 -3.99 -15.38
CA GLU A 177 9.81 -4.01 -16.82
C GLU A 177 8.83 -4.93 -17.55
N ALA A 178 8.60 -6.13 -17.04
CA ALA A 178 7.64 -7.08 -17.60
C ALA A 178 6.20 -6.53 -17.57
N LEU A 179 5.88 -5.70 -16.59
CA LEU A 179 4.54 -5.12 -16.44
C LEU A 179 4.32 -3.87 -17.31
N ALA A 180 5.39 -3.14 -17.66
CA ALA A 180 5.31 -1.86 -18.37
C ALA A 180 4.46 -1.87 -19.65
N PRO A 181 4.51 -2.90 -20.54
CA PRO A 181 3.68 -2.95 -21.74
C PRO A 181 2.17 -3.00 -21.41
N ARG A 182 1.80 -3.68 -20.33
CA ARG A 182 0.38 -3.79 -19.89
C ARG A 182 -0.11 -2.52 -19.20
N LEU A 183 0.79 -1.80 -18.51
CA LEU A 183 0.50 -0.53 -17.85
C LEU A 183 0.42 0.64 -18.84
N GLY A 184 1.16 0.57 -19.96
CA GLY A 184 1.33 1.68 -20.89
C GLY A 184 2.30 2.77 -20.39
N TYR A 185 3.04 2.54 -19.29
CA TYR A 185 4.08 3.42 -18.77
C TYR A 185 5.13 2.62 -17.97
N SER A 186 6.31 3.24 -17.78
CA SER A 186 7.40 2.65 -17.01
C SER A 186 7.35 3.08 -15.54
N LEU A 187 7.66 2.13 -14.63
CA LEU A 187 7.85 2.37 -13.19
C LEU A 187 9.32 2.55 -12.79
N GLN A 188 10.25 2.36 -13.71
CA GLN A 188 11.70 2.32 -13.45
C GLN A 188 12.26 3.60 -12.82
N ALA A 189 11.72 4.77 -13.19
CA ALA A 189 12.14 6.03 -12.59
C ALA A 189 11.79 6.12 -11.10
N LEU A 190 10.68 5.51 -10.69
CA LEU A 190 10.26 5.42 -9.29
C LEU A 190 11.15 4.43 -8.52
N ILE A 191 11.47 3.26 -9.11
CA ILE A 191 12.36 2.27 -8.46
C ILE A 191 13.73 2.87 -8.14
N LYS A 192 14.29 3.70 -9.04
CA LYS A 192 15.56 4.42 -8.80
C LYS A 192 15.52 5.40 -7.63
N ALA A 193 14.33 5.86 -7.24
CA ALA A 193 14.15 6.78 -6.13
C ALA A 193 13.99 6.07 -4.77
N ILE A 194 13.90 4.74 -4.76
CA ILE A 194 13.82 3.95 -3.52
C ILE A 194 15.14 4.10 -2.77
N ARG A 195 15.02 4.39 -1.48
CA ARG A 195 16.15 4.51 -0.57
C ARG A 195 15.87 3.79 0.76
N PRO A 196 16.89 3.27 1.45
CA PRO A 196 16.72 2.79 2.82
C PRO A 196 16.21 3.91 3.74
N ALA A 197 15.47 3.56 4.78
CA ALA A 197 15.02 4.50 5.81
C ALA A 197 16.20 5.20 6.49
N THR A 198 16.10 6.52 6.66
CA THR A 198 17.16 7.38 7.22
C THR A 198 16.90 7.81 8.67
#